data_80136bf86a07208240826df2b95a0b38
#
_entry.id   80136bf86a07208240826df2b95a0b38
#
_cell.length_a   1.000
_cell.length_b   1.000
_cell.length_c   1.000
_cell.angle_alpha   90.00
_cell.angle_beta   90.00
_cell.angle_gamma   90.00
#
_symmetry.space_group_name_H-M   'P 1'
#
loop_
_entity.id
_entity.type
_entity.pdbx_description
1 polymer ?
#
loop_
_entity_poly.entity_id
_entity_poly.type
_entity_poly.pdbx_seq_one_letter_code
_entity_poly.pdbx_strand_id
1 'polypeptide(L)'
;MIKSQLALHDHLKRIFGFSSFKGRQEEIIKNLQAGNDSLVIMPTGGGKSMCYQLPALIDDGIAIIVSPLIALMKNQVDALRGFNEDDRIAHVLNSSLNKQQVQEVKDDLSSGKTKLLYVAPESLTKEEYIDKSFLKNYDN
;
A
#
# COMPACT_ATOMS: atom_id res chain seq x y z
N MET A 1 -13.63 12.74 10.99
CA MET A 1 -13.59 11.93 12.22
C MET A 1 -12.15 11.70 12.64
N ILE A 2 -11.87 12.01 13.87
CA ILE A 2 -10.51 11.87 14.41
C ILE A 2 -10.30 10.42 14.83
N LYS A 3 -9.38 9.73 14.18
CA LYS A 3 -8.94 8.41 14.62
C LYS A 3 -8.05 8.60 15.83
N SER A 4 -8.46 8.07 16.98
CA SER A 4 -7.71 8.21 18.21
C SER A 4 -6.40 7.42 18.16
N GLN A 5 -5.45 7.79 19.01
CA GLN A 5 -4.20 7.04 19.18
C GLN A 5 -4.45 5.58 19.53
N LEU A 6 -5.48 5.33 20.35
CA LEU A 6 -5.86 4.00 20.78
C LEU A 6 -6.26 3.15 19.57
N ALA A 7 -7.06 3.71 18.65
CA ALA A 7 -7.47 3.00 17.44
C ALA A 7 -6.27 2.64 16.56
N LEU A 8 -5.27 3.53 16.45
CA LEU A 8 -4.07 3.27 15.65
C LEU A 8 -3.25 2.12 16.23
N HIS A 9 -3.05 2.09 17.53
CA HIS A 9 -2.36 0.99 18.21
C HIS A 9 -3.12 -0.33 18.10
N ASP A 10 -4.44 -0.29 18.18
CA ASP A 10 -5.29 -1.48 18.01
C ASP A 10 -5.13 -2.07 16.61
N HIS A 11 -5.09 -1.23 15.59
CA HIS A 11 -4.87 -1.67 14.21
C HIS A 11 -3.46 -2.26 14.04
N LEU A 12 -2.45 -1.64 14.64
CA LEU A 12 -1.09 -2.15 14.60
C LEU A 12 -1.01 -3.57 15.16
N LYS A 13 -1.61 -3.79 16.33
CA LYS A 13 -1.62 -5.10 16.97
C LYS A 13 -2.41 -6.11 16.16
N ARG A 14 -3.60 -5.73 15.68
CA ARG A 14 -4.48 -6.60 14.93
C ARG A 14 -3.88 -7.07 13.60
N ILE A 15 -3.24 -6.15 12.89
CA ILE A 15 -2.74 -6.43 11.53
C ILE A 15 -1.33 -6.99 11.56
N PHE A 16 -0.42 -6.38 12.32
CA PHE A 16 1.00 -6.73 12.31
C PHE A 16 1.46 -7.48 13.56
N GLY A 17 0.65 -7.52 14.60
CA GLY A 17 1.00 -8.21 15.85
C GLY A 17 1.93 -7.44 16.77
N PHE A 18 2.22 -6.17 16.49
CA PHE A 18 3.07 -5.35 17.33
C PHE A 18 2.26 -4.56 18.36
N SER A 19 2.76 -4.47 19.58
CA SER A 19 2.10 -3.74 20.65
C SER A 19 2.46 -2.26 20.69
N SER A 20 3.56 -1.87 20.03
CA SER A 20 4.02 -0.48 20.04
C SER A 20 4.74 -0.13 18.73
N PHE A 21 4.73 1.15 18.38
CA PHE A 21 5.49 1.67 17.26
C PHE A 21 6.96 1.83 17.64
N LYS A 22 7.84 1.71 16.64
CA LYS A 22 9.27 1.91 16.78
C LYS A 22 9.68 3.28 16.26
N GLY A 23 10.59 3.95 16.96
CA GLY A 23 11.14 5.22 16.52
C GLY A 23 10.04 6.22 16.19
N ARG A 24 10.05 6.75 14.97
CA ARG A 24 9.14 7.80 14.54
C ARG A 24 7.95 7.29 13.69
N GLN A 25 7.71 5.99 13.70
CA GLN A 25 6.64 5.39 12.86
C GLN A 25 5.27 6.02 13.14
N GLU A 26 4.89 6.16 14.39
CA GLU A 26 3.59 6.74 14.75
C GLU A 26 3.45 8.19 14.26
N GLU A 27 4.49 8.97 14.43
CA GLU A 27 4.54 10.36 13.97
C GLU A 27 4.36 10.45 12.44
N ILE A 28 5.06 9.58 11.71
CA ILE A 28 4.99 9.54 10.26
C ILE A 28 3.58 9.18 9.79
N ILE A 29 2.99 8.15 10.39
CA ILE A 29 1.64 7.69 10.04
C ILE A 29 0.60 8.79 10.29
N LYS A 30 0.67 9.45 11.44
CA LYS A 30 -0.25 10.55 11.77
C LYS A 30 -0.11 11.71 10.81
N ASN A 31 1.12 12.01 10.39
CA ASN A 31 1.37 13.09 9.42
C ASN A 31 0.74 12.77 8.05
N LEU A 32 0.87 11.52 7.60
CA LEU A 32 0.25 11.05 6.36
C LEU A 32 -1.28 11.09 6.47
N GLN A 33 -1.83 10.65 7.58
CA GLN A 33 -3.28 10.66 7.80
C GLN A 33 -3.85 12.08 7.89
N ALA A 34 -3.03 13.05 8.29
CA ALA A 34 -3.41 14.46 8.28
C ALA A 34 -3.41 15.08 6.88
N GLY A 35 -3.01 14.33 5.86
CA GLY A 35 -2.98 14.80 4.47
C GLY A 35 -1.69 15.50 4.08
N ASN A 36 -0.64 15.38 4.86
CA ASN A 36 0.64 16.02 4.59
C ASN A 36 1.59 15.09 3.86
N ASP A 37 2.43 15.67 3.01
CA ASP A 37 3.53 14.94 2.39
C ASP A 37 4.67 14.76 3.39
N SER A 38 5.41 13.66 3.25
CA SER A 38 6.52 13.35 4.15
C SER A 38 7.72 12.83 3.37
N LEU A 39 8.91 13.31 3.73
CA LEU A 39 10.16 12.71 3.29
C LEU A 39 10.76 11.96 4.49
N VAL A 40 10.92 10.65 4.34
CA VAL A 40 11.36 9.77 5.42
C VAL A 40 12.67 9.11 5.05
N ILE A 41 13.69 9.31 5.88
CA ILE A 41 14.99 8.66 5.72
C ILE A 41 15.22 7.81 6.98
N MET A 42 15.22 6.49 6.77
CA MET A 42 15.41 5.52 7.86
C MET A 42 16.40 4.45 7.42
N PRO A 43 17.17 3.90 8.35
CA PRO A 43 18.08 2.80 8.03
C PRO A 43 17.31 1.55 7.60
N THR A 44 17.95 0.67 6.85
CA THR A 44 17.43 -0.63 6.48
C THR A 44 17.03 -1.41 7.75
N GLY A 45 15.83 -1.98 7.76
CA GLY A 45 15.31 -2.68 8.92
C GLY A 45 14.63 -1.79 9.96
N GLY A 46 14.50 -0.49 9.66
CA GLY A 46 13.82 0.46 10.56
C GLY A 46 12.30 0.45 10.51
N GLY A 47 11.70 -0.45 9.73
CA GLY A 47 10.26 -0.57 9.62
C GLY A 47 9.62 0.48 8.73
N LYS A 48 10.32 0.93 7.67
CA LYS A 48 9.81 1.96 6.75
C LYS A 48 8.51 1.56 6.07
N SER A 49 8.40 0.31 5.65
CA SER A 49 7.24 -0.16 4.88
C SER A 49 5.94 -0.07 5.69
N MET A 50 5.99 -0.33 6.99
CA MET A 50 4.80 -0.26 7.84
C MET A 50 4.26 1.16 7.95
N CYS A 51 5.11 2.18 7.79
CA CYS A 51 4.69 3.58 7.83
C CYS A 51 3.67 3.93 6.73
N TYR A 52 3.72 3.28 5.57
CA TYR A 52 2.71 3.47 4.53
C TYR A 52 1.71 2.31 4.46
N GLN A 53 2.13 1.11 4.85
CA GLN A 53 1.25 -0.05 4.79
C GLN A 53 0.09 0.05 5.79
N LEU A 54 0.36 0.44 7.02
CA LEU A 54 -0.69 0.54 8.03
C LEU A 54 -1.77 1.56 7.66
N PRO A 55 -1.43 2.82 7.32
CA PRO A 55 -2.47 3.76 6.91
C PRO A 55 -3.21 3.33 5.65
N ALA A 56 -2.53 2.69 4.70
CA ALA A 56 -3.19 2.19 3.49
C ALA A 56 -4.24 1.12 3.81
N LEU A 57 -3.97 0.27 4.78
CA LEU A 57 -4.89 -0.81 5.16
C LEU A 57 -6.10 -0.34 5.95
N ILE A 58 -5.96 0.73 6.72
CA ILE A 58 -7.03 1.22 7.61
C ILE A 58 -7.79 2.41 7.06
N ASP A 59 -7.20 3.19 6.15
CA ASP A 59 -7.85 4.37 5.58
C ASP A 59 -8.58 4.00 4.27
N ASP A 60 -9.48 4.87 3.84
CA ASP A 60 -10.15 4.71 2.56
C ASP A 60 -9.18 5.00 1.41
N GLY A 61 -9.41 4.38 0.26
CA GLY A 61 -8.60 4.58 -0.92
C GLY A 61 -7.53 3.53 -1.10
N ILE A 62 -6.59 3.82 -1.99
CA ILE A 62 -5.51 2.91 -2.38
C ILE A 62 -4.18 3.63 -2.23
N ALA A 63 -3.18 2.92 -1.72
CA ALA A 63 -1.80 3.39 -1.73
C ALA A 63 -1.09 2.83 -2.96
N ILE A 64 -0.42 3.70 -3.70
CA ILE A 64 0.40 3.31 -4.85
C ILE A 64 1.86 3.47 -4.45
N ILE A 65 2.59 2.36 -4.49
CA ILE A 65 4.00 2.32 -4.10
C ILE A 65 4.83 2.12 -5.36
N VAL A 66 5.68 3.09 -5.69
CA VAL A 66 6.53 3.02 -6.87
C VAL A 66 7.93 2.60 -6.45
N SER A 67 8.43 1.51 -7.04
CA SER A 67 9.76 1.00 -6.73
C SER A 67 10.37 0.32 -7.95
N PRO A 68 11.68 0.52 -8.21
CA PRO A 68 12.37 -0.21 -9.28
C PRO A 68 12.76 -1.63 -8.88
N LEU A 69 12.59 -2.01 -7.62
CA LEU A 69 13.05 -3.29 -7.08
C LEU A 69 11.94 -4.33 -7.12
N ILE A 70 11.81 -5.03 -8.24
CA ILE A 70 10.71 -5.97 -8.50
C ILE A 70 10.67 -7.10 -7.45
N ALA A 71 11.84 -7.68 -7.12
CA ALA A 71 11.90 -8.75 -6.12
C ALA A 71 11.44 -8.28 -4.74
N LEU A 72 11.83 -7.07 -4.35
CA LEU A 72 11.41 -6.48 -3.08
C LEU A 72 9.90 -6.25 -3.04
N MET A 73 9.33 -5.74 -4.12
CA MET A 73 7.87 -5.52 -4.21
C MET A 73 7.12 -6.84 -4.06
N LYS A 74 7.57 -7.90 -4.72
CA LYS A 74 6.95 -9.21 -4.60
C LYS A 74 6.99 -9.71 -3.16
N ASN A 75 8.15 -9.59 -2.50
CA ASN A 75 8.31 -10.00 -1.12
C ASN A 75 7.36 -9.24 -0.19
N GLN A 76 7.19 -7.94 -0.40
CA GLN A 76 6.28 -7.13 0.40
C GLN A 76 4.82 -7.49 0.17
N VAL A 77 4.42 -7.76 -1.07
CA VAL A 77 3.06 -8.19 -1.39
C VAL A 77 2.78 -9.56 -0.76
N ASP A 78 3.71 -10.50 -0.86
CA ASP A 78 3.56 -11.83 -0.25
C ASP A 78 3.41 -11.73 1.27
N ALA A 79 4.19 -10.86 1.91
CA ALA A 79 4.08 -10.63 3.35
C ALA A 79 2.73 -10.03 3.74
N LEU A 80 2.23 -9.05 2.97
CA LEU A 80 0.92 -8.44 3.23
C LEU A 80 -0.21 -9.46 3.07
N ARG A 81 -0.14 -10.30 2.07
CA ARG A 81 -1.11 -11.38 1.87
C ARG A 81 -1.10 -12.37 3.02
N GLY A 82 0.07 -12.59 3.62
CA GLY A 82 0.21 -13.44 4.80
C GLY A 82 -0.44 -12.88 6.06
N PHE A 83 -0.55 -11.56 6.17
CA PHE A 83 -1.20 -10.88 7.31
C PHE A 83 -2.70 -10.72 7.13
N ASN A 84 -3.23 -10.95 5.94
CA ASN A 84 -4.64 -10.67 5.62
C ASN A 84 -5.31 -11.93 5.06
N GLU A 85 -6.62 -12.03 5.28
CA GLU A 85 -7.41 -13.18 4.82
C GLU A 85 -7.64 -13.14 3.30
N ASP A 86 -7.65 -11.95 2.70
CA ASP A 86 -7.92 -11.77 1.28
C ASP A 86 -6.63 -11.43 0.53
N ASP A 87 -6.18 -12.33 -0.35
CA ASP A 87 -4.97 -12.14 -1.15
C ASP A 87 -5.06 -10.95 -2.09
N ARG A 88 -6.28 -10.47 -2.38
CA ARG A 88 -6.48 -9.32 -3.25
C ARG A 88 -6.12 -7.98 -2.60
N ILE A 89 -5.75 -7.99 -1.32
CA ILE A 89 -5.41 -6.80 -0.55
C ILE A 89 -4.24 -6.01 -1.16
N ALA A 90 -3.32 -6.70 -1.83
CA ALA A 90 -2.15 -6.09 -2.45
C ALA A 90 -1.82 -6.78 -3.77
N HIS A 91 -1.37 -5.98 -4.74
CA HIS A 91 -0.91 -6.47 -6.04
C HIS A 91 0.37 -5.79 -6.48
N VAL A 92 1.12 -6.47 -7.36
CA VAL A 92 2.26 -5.91 -8.07
C VAL A 92 1.88 -5.71 -9.53
N LEU A 93 2.21 -4.55 -10.08
CA LEU A 93 2.04 -4.26 -11.50
C LEU A 93 3.40 -4.00 -12.12
N ASN A 94 3.86 -4.92 -12.97
CA ASN A 94 5.12 -4.81 -13.68
C ASN A 94 5.02 -5.44 -15.08
N SER A 95 6.07 -5.33 -15.87
CA SER A 95 6.09 -5.77 -17.28
C SER A 95 6.00 -7.29 -17.46
N SER A 96 6.16 -8.07 -16.38
CA SER A 96 6.08 -9.53 -16.45
C SER A 96 4.65 -10.06 -16.45
N LEU A 97 3.66 -9.22 -16.15
CA LEU A 97 2.26 -9.63 -16.12
C LEU A 97 1.69 -9.77 -17.53
N ASN A 98 0.89 -10.82 -17.74
CA ASN A 98 0.12 -10.96 -18.97
C ASN A 98 -1.19 -10.15 -18.89
N LYS A 99 -1.94 -10.10 -20.00
CA LYS A 99 -3.17 -9.31 -20.06
C LYS A 99 -4.24 -9.77 -19.06
N GLN A 100 -4.33 -11.06 -18.83
CA GLN A 100 -5.29 -11.61 -17.86
C GLN A 100 -4.94 -11.18 -16.44
N GLN A 101 -3.66 -11.23 -16.08
CA GLN A 101 -3.19 -10.81 -14.76
C GLN A 101 -3.42 -9.32 -14.55
N VAL A 102 -3.15 -8.49 -15.55
CA VAL A 102 -3.42 -7.06 -15.49
C VAL A 102 -4.92 -6.79 -15.29
N GLN A 103 -5.77 -7.53 -15.98
CA GLN A 103 -7.22 -7.38 -15.83
C GLN A 103 -7.69 -7.77 -14.43
N GLU A 104 -7.13 -8.83 -13.86
CA GLU A 104 -7.44 -9.21 -12.47
C GLU A 104 -7.09 -8.10 -11.49
N VAL A 105 -5.93 -7.46 -11.67
CA VAL A 105 -5.53 -6.31 -10.84
C VAL A 105 -6.53 -5.17 -10.96
N LYS A 106 -6.92 -4.83 -12.20
CA LYS A 106 -7.91 -3.77 -12.44
C LYS A 106 -9.26 -4.08 -11.81
N ASP A 107 -9.71 -5.32 -11.91
CA ASP A 107 -10.99 -5.74 -11.34
C ASP A 107 -10.97 -5.65 -9.82
N ASP A 108 -9.89 -6.09 -9.18
CA ASP A 108 -9.74 -6.05 -7.73
C ASP A 108 -9.65 -4.60 -7.21
N LEU A 109 -8.98 -3.72 -7.97
CA LEU A 109 -8.94 -2.31 -7.65
C LEU A 109 -10.33 -1.66 -7.75
N SER A 110 -11.03 -1.94 -8.83
CA SER A 110 -12.37 -1.38 -9.08
C SER A 110 -13.39 -1.84 -8.05
N SER A 111 -13.25 -3.06 -7.54
CA SER A 111 -14.16 -3.61 -6.53
C SER A 111 -13.81 -3.17 -5.10
N GLY A 112 -12.72 -2.42 -4.91
CA GLY A 112 -12.28 -1.95 -3.59
C GLY A 112 -11.58 -3.01 -2.75
N LYS A 113 -11.23 -4.15 -3.33
CA LYS A 113 -10.54 -5.22 -2.60
C LYS A 113 -9.07 -4.95 -2.39
N THR A 114 -8.44 -4.21 -3.30
CA THR A 114 -7.01 -3.91 -3.24
C THR A 114 -6.78 -2.58 -2.54
N LYS A 115 -5.92 -2.59 -1.52
CA LYS A 115 -5.56 -1.41 -0.74
C LYS A 115 -4.16 -0.90 -1.05
N LEU A 116 -3.29 -1.77 -1.56
CA LEU A 116 -1.91 -1.41 -1.93
C LEU A 116 -1.60 -1.94 -3.32
N LEU A 117 -1.11 -1.05 -4.18
CA LEU A 117 -0.65 -1.39 -5.52
C LEU A 117 0.83 -1.02 -5.64
N TYR A 118 1.67 -2.03 -5.81
CA TYR A 118 3.11 -1.86 -6.03
C TYR A 118 3.37 -1.80 -7.52
N VAL A 119 4.00 -0.75 -7.99
CA VAL A 119 4.15 -0.46 -9.42
C VAL A 119 5.63 -0.23 -9.75
N ALA A 120 6.12 -0.94 -10.77
CA ALA A 120 7.42 -0.65 -11.33
C ALA A 120 7.35 0.67 -12.15
N PRO A 121 8.41 1.51 -12.11
CA PRO A 121 8.38 2.80 -12.81
C PRO A 121 8.04 2.72 -14.29
N GLU A 122 8.51 1.69 -14.99
CA GLU A 122 8.24 1.50 -16.42
C GLU A 122 6.75 1.23 -16.70
N SER A 123 6.02 0.69 -15.73
CA SER A 123 4.59 0.42 -15.87
C SER A 123 3.75 1.70 -15.83
N LEU A 124 4.28 2.78 -15.25
CA LEU A 124 3.57 4.05 -15.19
C LEU A 124 3.45 4.72 -16.57
N THR A 125 4.29 4.33 -17.52
CA THR A 125 4.27 4.87 -18.88
C THR A 125 3.45 4.05 -19.85
N LYS A 126 2.92 2.89 -19.43
CA LYS A 126 2.10 2.02 -20.28
C LYS A 126 0.62 2.34 -20.11
N GLU A 127 -0.01 2.80 -21.18
CA GLU A 127 -1.43 3.15 -21.18
C GLU A 127 -2.34 1.99 -20.82
N GLU A 128 -1.95 0.76 -21.15
CA GLU A 128 -2.74 -0.44 -20.83
C GLU A 128 -2.80 -0.73 -19.32
N TYR A 129 -1.85 -0.21 -18.54
CA TYR A 129 -1.83 -0.37 -17.08
C TYR A 129 -2.49 0.80 -16.37
N ILE A 130 -2.34 2.02 -16.91
CA ILE A 130 -2.83 3.23 -16.29
C ILE A 130 -3.66 3.99 -17.32
N ASP A 131 -4.89 3.57 -17.45
CA ASP A 131 -5.83 4.32 -18.23
C ASP A 131 -6.46 5.41 -17.34
N LYS A 132 -6.88 6.49 -17.97
CA LYS A 132 -7.42 7.66 -17.25
C LYS A 132 -8.69 7.33 -16.45
N SER A 133 -9.46 6.36 -16.88
CA SER A 133 -10.65 5.93 -16.17
C SER A 133 -10.31 5.20 -14.88
N PHE A 134 -9.18 4.52 -14.85
CA PHE A 134 -8.66 3.80 -13.70
C PHE A 134 -8.27 4.76 -12.57
N LEU A 135 -7.55 5.84 -12.89
CA LEU A 135 -7.16 6.85 -11.91
C LEU A 135 -8.35 7.70 -11.44
N LYS A 136 -9.30 7.95 -12.31
CA LYS A 136 -10.49 8.76 -12.01
C LYS A 136 -11.35 8.19 -10.88
N ASN A 137 -11.37 6.88 -10.73
CA ASN A 137 -12.18 6.24 -9.70
C ASN A 137 -11.62 6.43 -8.29
N TYR A 138 -10.41 6.97 -8.17
CA TYR A 138 -9.70 7.08 -6.90
C TYR A 138 -9.25 8.50 -6.56
N ASP A 139 -9.55 9.47 -7.42
CA ASP A 139 -9.17 10.88 -7.24
C ASP A 139 -10.15 11.66 -6.36
N ASN A 140 -11.03 10.98 -5.68
CA ASN A 140 -11.97 11.65 -4.77
C ASN A 140 -11.82 11.12 -3.37
#